data_e5019af2ceb91edb1fbd3c680074116e
#
_entry.id   e5019af2ceb91edb1fbd3c680074116e
#
_cell.length_a   1.000
_cell.length_b   1.000
_cell.length_c   1.000
_cell.angle_alpha   90.00
_cell.angle_beta   90.00
_cell.angle_gamma   90.00
#
_symmetry.space_group_name_H-M   'P 1'
#
loop_
_entity.id
_entity.type
_entity.pdbx_description
1 polymer ?
#
loop_
_entity_poly.entity_id
_entity_poly.type
_entity_poly.pdbx_seq_one_letter_code
_entity_poly.pdbx_strand_id
1 'polypeptide(L)'
;MAVFASAGWFAGALLFATAAQAQRSTQATSSAISKANTEGRNHALYDATKEVSLQGTVASFTENSKQFPPGAHVVVQTSAGPVDAHLGDARLLKLNNMTIAQGASVRIVGEPVTTNQGTFFLARLIQQGTQLVAVRNTQGFPVSLTATKAAAKQNGATSQVNSQGGAR
;
A
#
# COMPACT_ATOMS: atom_id res chain seq x y z
N MET A 1 -64.43 -16.51 10.82
CA MET A 1 -64.99 -17.76 10.31
C MET A 1 -63.87 -18.70 9.89
N ALA A 2 -63.94 -19.90 10.52
CA ALA A 2 -63.33 -21.19 10.19
C ALA A 2 -61.78 -21.25 10.14
N VAL A 3 -61.05 -21.69 11.10
CA VAL A 3 -60.87 -23.00 11.78
C VAL A 3 -60.69 -24.16 10.76
N PHE A 4 -59.50 -24.71 10.68
CA PHE A 4 -59.30 -26.16 10.68
C PHE A 4 -57.89 -26.53 11.13
N ALA A 5 -57.87 -27.33 12.17
CA ALA A 5 -56.71 -28.06 12.73
C ALA A 5 -56.53 -29.39 11.93
N SER A 6 -55.32 -29.90 11.87
CA SER A 6 -55.09 -31.34 11.88
C SER A 6 -53.70 -31.66 12.40
N ALA A 7 -53.71 -32.48 13.42
CA ALA A 7 -52.61 -33.13 14.06
C ALA A 7 -52.08 -34.33 13.23
N GLY A 8 -50.83 -34.61 13.28
CA GLY A 8 -50.23 -35.85 12.76
C GLY A 8 -48.98 -36.23 13.51
N TRP A 9 -49.15 -37.10 14.47
CA TRP A 9 -48.10 -37.80 15.23
C TRP A 9 -47.41 -38.82 14.29
N PHE A 10 -46.10 -38.85 14.30
CA PHE A 10 -45.35 -40.10 14.15
C PHE A 10 -44.07 -40.05 14.97
N ALA A 11 -44.06 -40.96 15.94
CA ALA A 11 -42.90 -41.32 16.73
C ALA A 11 -42.02 -42.29 15.90
N GLY A 12 -40.72 -42.08 15.91
CA GLY A 12 -39.76 -43.02 15.35
C GLY A 12 -38.43 -42.81 16.06
N ALA A 13 -38.22 -43.55 17.13
CA ALA A 13 -36.95 -43.65 17.82
C ALA A 13 -36.06 -44.63 17.03
N LEU A 14 -34.84 -44.25 16.70
CA LEU A 14 -33.76 -45.18 16.41
C LEU A 14 -32.45 -44.63 16.94
N LEU A 15 -32.01 -45.30 18.01
CA LEU A 15 -30.69 -45.23 18.59
C LEU A 15 -29.63 -45.67 17.59
N PHE A 16 -28.66 -44.86 17.28
CA PHE A 16 -27.30 -45.30 16.90
C PHE A 16 -26.31 -44.49 17.71
N ALA A 17 -25.76 -45.15 18.69
CA ALA A 17 -24.61 -44.75 19.44
C ALA A 17 -23.33 -45.08 18.67
N THR A 18 -22.33 -44.28 19.03
CA THR A 18 -20.88 -44.55 19.04
C THR A 18 -20.06 -44.25 17.81
N ALA A 19 -18.97 -43.60 18.15
CA ALA A 19 -17.66 -43.50 17.52
C ALA A 19 -17.41 -42.31 16.56
N ALA A 20 -17.03 -41.18 17.12
CA ALA A 20 -16.09 -40.24 16.49
C ALA A 20 -15.49 -39.29 17.51
N GLN A 21 -14.62 -39.78 18.36
CA GLN A 21 -13.69 -38.95 19.12
C GLN A 21 -12.28 -39.33 18.71
N ALA A 22 -11.75 -38.74 17.69
CA ALA A 22 -10.31 -38.65 17.44
C ALA A 22 -10.01 -37.79 16.19
N GLN A 23 -10.37 -36.51 16.16
CA GLN A 23 -9.79 -35.53 15.19
C GLN A 23 -9.95 -34.09 15.69
N ARG A 24 -9.46 -33.82 16.88
CA ARG A 24 -9.53 -32.45 17.46
C ARG A 24 -8.19 -31.93 17.96
N SER A 25 -7.10 -32.18 17.29
CA SER A 25 -5.81 -31.61 17.71
C SER A 25 -4.89 -31.07 16.61
N THR A 26 -5.30 -31.08 15.33
CA THR A 26 -4.44 -30.57 14.24
C THR A 26 -4.95 -29.31 13.54
N GLN A 27 -6.14 -28.80 13.88
CA GLN A 27 -6.68 -27.58 13.25
C GLN A 27 -6.37 -26.28 13.98
N ALA A 28 -5.95 -26.33 15.25
CA ALA A 28 -5.66 -25.09 16.01
C ALA A 28 -4.30 -24.47 15.67
N THR A 29 -3.32 -25.25 15.18
CA THR A 29 -1.97 -24.76 14.85
C THR A 29 -1.89 -24.12 13.46
N SER A 30 -2.74 -24.55 12.54
CA SER A 30 -2.79 -24.03 11.17
C SER A 30 -3.39 -22.62 11.09
N SER A 31 -4.39 -22.32 11.93
CA SER A 31 -5.05 -21.00 11.94
C SER A 31 -4.21 -19.90 12.59
N ALA A 32 -3.34 -20.23 13.55
CA ALA A 32 -2.44 -19.28 14.20
C ALA A 32 -1.28 -18.86 13.27
N ILE A 33 -0.77 -19.80 12.46
CA ILE A 33 0.30 -19.52 11.50
C ILE A 33 -0.21 -18.67 10.33
N SER A 34 -1.47 -18.86 9.91
CA SER A 34 -2.10 -18.03 8.87
C SER A 34 -2.32 -16.58 9.32
N LYS A 35 -2.64 -16.34 10.59
CA LYS A 35 -2.85 -14.99 11.13
C LYS A 35 -1.55 -14.19 11.27
N ALA A 36 -0.47 -14.82 11.73
CA ALA A 36 0.84 -14.18 11.85
C ALA A 36 1.48 -13.85 10.48
N ASN A 37 1.16 -14.61 9.43
CA ASN A 37 1.63 -14.34 8.07
C ASN A 37 0.82 -13.29 7.31
N THR A 38 -0.35 -12.89 7.81
CA THR A 38 -1.21 -11.89 7.14
C THR A 38 -0.83 -10.47 7.56
N GLU A 39 -0.28 -10.25 8.74
CA GLU A 39 0.17 -8.92 9.21
C GLU A 39 1.48 -8.46 8.55
N GLY A 40 2.32 -9.38 8.05
CA GLY A 40 3.53 -9.06 7.29
C GLY A 40 3.32 -8.92 5.77
N ARG A 41 2.12 -9.20 5.23
CA ARG A 41 1.83 -9.22 3.80
C ARG A 41 0.99 -8.04 3.30
N ASN A 42 0.99 -6.90 3.99
CA ASN A 42 0.37 -5.67 3.48
C ASN A 42 1.04 -5.13 2.20
N HIS A 43 2.09 -5.80 1.70
CA HIS A 43 2.75 -5.50 0.43
C HIS A 43 2.18 -6.28 -0.76
N ALA A 44 1.33 -7.29 -0.54
CA ALA A 44 0.65 -8.03 -1.61
C ALA A 44 -0.53 -7.26 -2.22
N LEU A 45 -0.79 -6.04 -1.79
CA LEU A 45 -1.89 -5.21 -2.29
C LEU A 45 -1.52 -4.38 -3.53
N TYR A 46 -0.24 -4.32 -3.94
CA TYR A 46 0.19 -3.53 -5.07
C TYR A 46 0.31 -4.39 -6.33
N ASP A 47 -0.40 -3.98 -7.38
CA ASP A 47 -0.38 -4.63 -8.69
C ASP A 47 0.05 -3.62 -9.76
N ALA A 48 1.29 -3.74 -10.23
CA ALA A 48 1.85 -2.84 -11.23
C ALA A 48 1.06 -2.81 -12.54
N THR A 49 0.24 -3.85 -12.83
CA THR A 49 -0.62 -3.86 -14.03
C THR A 49 -1.83 -2.95 -13.91
N LYS A 50 -2.17 -2.52 -12.69
CA LYS A 50 -3.25 -1.59 -12.38
C LYS A 50 -2.77 -0.16 -12.15
N GLU A 51 -1.50 0.12 -12.39
CA GLU A 51 -0.97 1.47 -12.27
C GLU A 51 -1.68 2.44 -13.20
N VAL A 52 -2.05 3.57 -12.64
CA VAL A 52 -2.57 4.70 -13.40
C VAL A 52 -1.77 5.96 -13.09
N SER A 53 -1.81 6.92 -14.01
CA SER A 53 -1.17 8.22 -13.84
C SER A 53 -2.21 9.24 -13.39
N LEU A 54 -2.00 9.80 -12.19
CA LEU A 54 -2.76 10.89 -11.61
C LEU A 54 -2.04 12.21 -11.89
N GLN A 55 -2.73 13.18 -12.45
CA GLN A 55 -2.19 14.53 -12.66
C GLN A 55 -3.11 15.56 -12.00
N GLY A 56 -2.53 16.57 -11.37
CA GLY A 56 -3.29 17.63 -10.74
C GLY A 56 -2.43 18.59 -9.96
N THR A 57 -3.11 19.36 -9.10
CA THR A 57 -2.50 20.38 -8.25
C THR A 57 -2.56 19.94 -6.81
N VAL A 58 -1.48 20.11 -6.06
CA VAL A 58 -1.43 19.79 -4.63
C VAL A 58 -2.40 20.67 -3.86
N ALA A 59 -3.41 20.07 -3.26
CA ALA A 59 -4.33 20.75 -2.35
C ALA A 59 -3.77 20.79 -0.92
N SER A 60 -3.12 19.70 -0.46
CA SER A 60 -2.44 19.64 0.83
C SER A 60 -1.37 18.55 0.84
N PHE A 61 -0.38 18.70 1.74
CA PHE A 61 0.66 17.71 1.99
C PHE A 61 0.86 17.52 3.47
N THR A 62 0.87 16.28 3.94
CA THR A 62 1.08 15.91 5.34
C THR A 62 2.22 14.89 5.41
N GLU A 63 3.34 15.22 6.06
CA GLU A 63 4.51 14.36 6.13
C GLU A 63 4.31 13.11 6.99
N ASN A 64 3.58 13.24 8.10
CA ASN A 64 3.42 12.20 9.11
C ASN A 64 1.95 12.06 9.50
N SER A 65 1.12 11.64 8.57
CA SER A 65 -0.27 11.33 8.82
C SER A 65 -0.40 10.05 9.66
N LYS A 66 -1.32 10.07 10.63
CA LYS A 66 -1.76 8.87 11.35
C LYS A 66 -2.92 8.16 10.65
N GLN A 67 -3.48 8.79 9.62
CA GLN A 67 -4.51 8.18 8.77
C GLN A 67 -3.93 6.95 8.07
N PHE A 68 -4.74 5.94 7.89
CA PHE A 68 -4.32 4.72 7.20
C PHE A 68 -4.23 4.93 5.67
N PRO A 69 -3.14 4.44 5.04
CA PRO A 69 -1.89 3.92 5.62
C PRO A 69 -1.07 5.03 6.28
N PRO A 70 -0.43 4.82 7.46
CA PRO A 70 0.34 5.87 8.12
C PRO A 70 1.57 6.26 7.31
N GLY A 71 1.89 7.57 7.29
CA GLY A 71 3.02 8.11 6.53
C GLY A 71 2.74 9.44 5.87
N ALA A 72 3.49 9.75 4.80
CA ALA A 72 3.28 10.96 4.02
C ALA A 72 2.10 10.80 3.07
N HIS A 73 1.21 11.80 3.10
CA HIS A 73 0.03 11.89 2.24
C HIS A 73 0.04 13.20 1.46
N VAL A 74 -0.38 13.15 0.22
CA VAL A 74 -0.64 14.33 -0.60
C VAL A 74 -2.05 14.23 -1.18
N VAL A 75 -2.85 15.25 -0.93
CA VAL A 75 -4.15 15.40 -1.60
C VAL A 75 -3.93 16.17 -2.88
N VAL A 76 -4.27 15.54 -4.01
CA VAL A 76 -4.14 16.13 -5.34
C VAL A 76 -5.53 16.43 -5.89
N GLN A 77 -5.76 17.69 -6.24
CA GLN A 77 -6.96 18.12 -6.96
C GLN A 77 -6.80 17.78 -8.43
N THR A 78 -7.59 16.81 -8.91
CA THR A 78 -7.65 16.39 -10.31
C THR A 78 -8.90 16.90 -11.00
N SER A 79 -9.01 16.69 -12.31
CA SER A 79 -10.23 16.97 -13.06
C SER A 79 -11.44 16.14 -12.60
N ALA A 80 -11.21 14.96 -12.01
CA ALA A 80 -12.25 14.07 -11.50
C ALA A 80 -12.55 14.31 -10.00
N GLY A 81 -11.84 15.23 -9.33
CA GLY A 81 -11.98 15.53 -7.91
C GLY A 81 -10.70 15.31 -7.10
N PRO A 82 -10.75 15.50 -5.78
CA PRO A 82 -9.59 15.31 -4.91
C PRO A 82 -9.27 13.82 -4.74
N VAL A 83 -7.99 13.48 -4.78
CA VAL A 83 -7.46 12.13 -4.55
C VAL A 83 -6.40 12.19 -3.48
N ASP A 84 -6.54 11.39 -2.43
CA ASP A 84 -5.52 11.21 -1.39
C ASP A 84 -4.52 10.14 -1.83
N ALA A 85 -3.27 10.55 -2.07
CA ALA A 85 -2.19 9.68 -2.47
C ALA A 85 -1.19 9.47 -1.32
N HIS A 86 -1.01 8.20 -0.93
CA HIS A 86 -0.05 7.79 0.09
C HIS A 86 1.34 7.62 -0.52
N LEU A 87 2.28 8.45 -0.09
CA LEU A 87 3.67 8.48 -0.57
C LEU A 87 4.61 7.60 0.28
N GLY A 88 4.20 7.25 1.51
CA GLY A 88 5.03 6.48 2.44
C GLY A 88 5.94 7.36 3.30
N ASP A 89 7.26 7.22 3.20
CA ASP A 89 8.21 7.95 4.04
C ASP A 89 8.60 9.30 3.41
N ALA A 90 8.20 10.41 4.05
CA ALA A 90 8.55 11.77 3.60
C ALA A 90 10.05 12.04 3.50
N ARG A 91 10.88 11.29 4.27
CA ARG A 91 12.34 11.43 4.22
C ARG A 91 12.92 11.10 2.84
N LEU A 92 12.26 10.24 2.05
CA LEU A 92 12.66 9.96 0.66
C LEU A 92 12.58 11.22 -0.22
N LEU A 93 11.54 12.03 -0.06
CA LEU A 93 11.38 13.29 -0.79
C LEU A 93 12.50 14.26 -0.42
N LYS A 94 12.78 14.41 0.88
CA LYS A 94 13.84 15.27 1.39
C LYS A 94 15.24 14.87 0.92
N LEU A 95 15.54 13.55 0.90
CA LEU A 95 16.80 13.03 0.38
C LEU A 95 16.99 13.28 -1.12
N ASN A 96 15.90 13.40 -1.86
CA ASN A 96 15.90 13.74 -3.27
C ASN A 96 15.70 15.25 -3.52
N ASN A 97 15.82 16.10 -2.49
CA ASN A 97 15.60 17.55 -2.55
C ASN A 97 14.22 17.94 -3.14
N MET A 98 13.21 17.08 -3.02
CA MET A 98 11.85 17.36 -3.47
C MET A 98 11.03 17.97 -2.33
N THR A 99 10.50 19.15 -2.54
CA THR A 99 9.59 19.83 -1.62
C THR A 99 8.20 19.89 -2.27
N ILE A 100 7.22 19.29 -1.62
CA ILE A 100 5.82 19.32 -2.06
C ILE A 100 5.16 20.56 -1.47
N ALA A 101 4.84 21.53 -2.31
CA ALA A 101 4.15 22.76 -1.90
C ALA A 101 2.68 22.72 -2.36
N GLN A 102 1.80 23.32 -1.54
CA GLN A 102 0.41 23.56 -1.95
C GLN A 102 0.39 24.41 -3.23
N GLY A 103 -0.51 24.10 -4.15
CA GLY A 103 -0.60 24.74 -5.46
C GLY A 103 0.39 24.23 -6.51
N ALA A 104 1.36 23.39 -6.15
CA ALA A 104 2.29 22.81 -7.12
C ALA A 104 1.60 21.80 -8.02
N SER A 105 1.93 21.79 -9.33
CA SER A 105 1.51 20.76 -10.25
C SER A 105 2.33 19.50 -10.04
N VAL A 106 1.65 18.36 -9.91
CA VAL A 106 2.29 17.05 -9.72
C VAL A 106 1.69 16.01 -10.64
N ARG A 107 2.51 15.02 -10.97
CA ARG A 107 2.09 13.76 -11.59
C ARG A 107 2.49 12.62 -10.66
N ILE A 108 1.55 11.75 -10.34
CA ILE A 108 1.78 10.59 -9.48
C ILE A 108 1.41 9.34 -10.26
N VAL A 109 2.30 8.34 -10.29
CA VAL A 109 2.01 7.01 -10.84
C VAL A 109 1.85 6.06 -9.68
N GLY A 110 0.79 5.28 -9.70
CA GLY A 110 0.47 4.34 -8.65
C GLY A 110 -0.84 3.63 -8.89
N GLU A 111 -1.35 2.96 -7.89
CA GLU A 111 -2.55 2.15 -7.95
C GLU A 111 -3.61 2.64 -6.96
N PRO A 112 -4.90 2.75 -7.36
CA PRO A 112 -6.00 2.90 -6.42
C PRO A 112 -6.23 1.57 -5.68
N VAL A 113 -6.12 1.58 -4.36
CA VAL A 113 -6.29 0.40 -3.50
C VAL A 113 -7.49 0.59 -2.59
N THR A 114 -8.38 -0.40 -2.56
CA THR A 114 -9.54 -0.43 -1.67
C THR A 114 -9.33 -1.48 -0.58
N THR A 115 -9.49 -1.07 0.65
CA THR A 115 -9.40 -1.93 1.84
C THR A 115 -10.65 -1.77 2.69
N ASN A 116 -10.75 -2.55 3.77
CA ASN A 116 -11.79 -2.37 4.79
C ASN A 116 -11.71 -1.03 5.53
N GLN A 117 -10.59 -0.30 5.41
CA GLN A 117 -10.37 1.02 6.02
C GLN A 117 -10.60 2.18 5.05
N GLY A 118 -10.93 1.89 3.80
CA GLY A 118 -11.22 2.89 2.76
C GLY A 118 -10.43 2.71 1.48
N THR A 119 -10.61 3.65 0.58
CA THR A 119 -9.90 3.72 -0.70
C THR A 119 -8.87 4.83 -0.65
N PHE A 120 -7.64 4.53 -1.07
CA PHE A 120 -6.54 5.49 -1.18
C PHE A 120 -5.71 5.16 -2.43
N PHE A 121 -4.93 6.13 -2.87
CA PHE A 121 -4.02 5.96 -4.01
C PHE A 121 -2.62 5.63 -3.50
N LEU A 122 -2.13 4.43 -3.79
CA LEU A 122 -0.81 3.98 -3.37
C LEU A 122 0.23 4.41 -4.41
N ALA A 123 0.93 5.51 -4.13
CA ALA A 123 1.89 6.09 -5.05
C ALA A 123 3.18 5.24 -5.14
N ARG A 124 3.69 5.03 -6.36
CA ARG A 124 5.01 4.46 -6.65
C ARG A 124 6.01 5.52 -7.09
N LEU A 125 5.60 6.41 -7.97
CA LEU A 125 6.41 7.52 -8.46
C LEU A 125 5.68 8.84 -8.20
N ILE A 126 6.44 9.88 -7.86
CA ILE A 126 5.95 11.26 -7.86
C ILE A 126 6.87 12.13 -8.70
N GLN A 127 6.29 12.95 -9.55
CA GLN A 127 6.99 13.92 -10.39
C GLN A 127 6.47 15.32 -10.12
N GLN A 128 7.40 16.27 -9.96
CA GLN A 128 7.12 17.69 -9.89
C GLN A 128 8.10 18.44 -10.80
N GLY A 129 7.58 19.08 -11.84
CA GLY A 129 8.43 19.63 -12.90
C GLY A 129 9.26 18.53 -13.59
N THR A 130 10.59 18.72 -13.63
CA THR A 130 11.53 17.73 -14.17
C THR A 130 12.00 16.69 -13.15
N GLN A 131 11.69 16.90 -11.88
CA GLN A 131 12.14 16.03 -10.80
C GLN A 131 11.19 14.83 -10.64
N LEU A 132 11.76 13.62 -10.61
CA LEU A 132 11.04 12.36 -10.43
C LEU A 132 11.62 11.61 -9.23
N VAL A 133 10.77 11.19 -8.31
CA VAL A 133 11.16 10.39 -7.15
C VAL A 133 10.37 9.10 -7.11
N ALA A 134 11.07 7.96 -7.00
CA ALA A 134 10.46 6.68 -6.71
C ALA A 134 10.29 6.54 -5.20
N VAL A 135 9.06 6.38 -4.74
CA VAL A 135 8.74 6.14 -3.33
C VAL A 135 8.50 4.66 -3.04
N ARG A 136 8.20 3.87 -4.10
CA ARG A 136 8.09 2.39 -4.06
C ARG A 136 8.74 1.78 -5.28
N ASN A 137 9.18 0.52 -5.15
CA ASN A 137 9.62 -0.28 -6.30
C ASN A 137 8.41 -0.84 -7.08
N THR A 138 8.67 -1.58 -8.16
CA THR A 138 7.62 -2.18 -9.01
C THR A 138 6.78 -3.25 -8.32
N GLN A 139 7.21 -3.78 -7.19
CA GLN A 139 6.48 -4.71 -6.36
C GLN A 139 5.68 -4.02 -5.24
N GLY A 140 5.67 -2.67 -5.18
CA GLY A 140 4.97 -1.89 -4.17
C GLY A 140 5.69 -1.74 -2.83
N PHE A 141 6.92 -2.28 -2.68
CA PHE A 141 7.70 -2.11 -1.47
C PHE A 141 8.28 -0.70 -1.38
N PRO A 142 8.30 -0.08 -0.19
CA PRO A 142 8.95 1.21 0.01
C PRO A 142 10.42 1.15 -0.42
N VAL A 143 10.89 2.20 -1.09
CA VAL A 143 12.31 2.35 -1.42
C VAL A 143 13.11 2.57 -0.14
N SER A 144 14.18 1.78 0.04
CA SER A 144 15.02 1.89 1.23
C SER A 144 15.84 3.19 1.21
N LEU A 145 15.78 3.94 2.32
CA LEU A 145 16.59 5.16 2.52
C LEU A 145 18.10 4.87 2.44
N THR A 146 18.52 3.68 2.83
CA THR A 146 19.93 3.25 2.80
C THR A 146 20.42 3.07 1.37
N ALA A 147 19.60 2.48 0.49
CA ALA A 147 19.93 2.28 -0.92
C ALA A 147 20.04 3.62 -1.67
N THR A 148 19.14 4.56 -1.42
CA THR A 148 19.17 5.89 -2.02
C THR A 148 20.42 6.66 -1.63
N LYS A 149 20.84 6.60 -0.37
CA LYS A 149 22.07 7.25 0.12
C LYS A 149 23.34 6.63 -0.48
N ALA A 150 23.36 5.32 -0.72
CA ALA A 150 24.47 4.63 -1.37
C ALA A 150 24.60 5.04 -2.84
N ALA A 151 23.50 5.12 -3.59
CA ALA A 151 23.47 5.57 -4.98
C ALA A 151 23.94 7.03 -5.12
N ALA A 152 23.50 7.93 -4.25
CA ALA A 152 23.91 9.33 -4.23
C ALA A 152 25.43 9.47 -3.95
N LYS A 153 26.00 8.65 -3.07
CA LYS A 153 27.44 8.66 -2.80
C LYS A 153 28.26 8.15 -3.97
N GLN A 154 27.81 7.17 -4.73
CA GLN A 154 28.49 6.67 -5.92
C GLN A 154 28.52 7.70 -7.06
N ASN A 155 27.40 8.40 -7.31
CA ASN A 155 27.32 9.43 -8.34
C ASN A 155 28.19 10.66 -8.01
N GLY A 156 28.36 11.01 -6.73
CA GLY A 156 29.24 12.08 -6.30
C GLY A 156 30.73 11.75 -6.45
N ALA A 157 31.11 10.48 -6.31
CA ALA A 157 32.50 10.04 -6.43
C ALA A 157 32.98 10.00 -7.90
N THR A 158 32.08 9.74 -8.86
CA THR A 158 32.43 9.64 -10.28
C THR A 158 32.64 11.03 -10.92
N SER A 159 32.08 12.09 -10.37
CA SER A 159 32.23 13.46 -10.90
C SER A 159 33.57 14.11 -10.54
N GLN A 160 34.35 13.58 -9.59
CA GLN A 160 35.63 14.18 -9.19
C GLN A 160 36.86 13.65 -9.95
N VAL A 161 36.74 12.59 -10.73
CA VAL A 161 37.90 11.97 -11.40
C VAL A 161 38.22 12.57 -12.78
N ASN A 162 37.34 13.41 -13.34
CA ASN A 162 37.50 13.90 -14.72
C ASN A 162 38.01 15.33 -14.89
N SER A 163 38.53 15.99 -13.85
CA SER A 163 39.04 17.37 -13.93
C SER A 163 40.57 17.52 -13.78
N GLN A 164 41.35 16.43 -13.85
CA GLN A 164 42.82 16.51 -13.89
C GLN A 164 43.36 15.78 -15.14
N GLY A 165 43.40 16.47 -16.27
CA GLY A 165 44.02 15.93 -17.49
C GLY A 165 43.94 16.90 -18.65
N GLY A 166 44.67 18.01 -18.60
CA GLY A 166 44.72 18.95 -19.72
C GLY A 166 45.63 20.15 -19.49
N ALA A 167 46.92 19.88 -19.25
CA ALA A 167 47.96 20.91 -19.39
C ALA A 167 49.24 20.26 -19.90
N ARG A 168 49.45 20.29 -21.21
CA ARG A 168 50.75 20.32 -21.89
C ARG A 168 50.57 20.85 -23.30
#